data_6e2f08575bef9e555a2b94d26f7e82e8
#
_entry.id   6e2f08575bef9e555a2b94d26f7e82e8
#
_cell.length_a   1.000
_cell.length_b   1.000
_cell.length_c   1.000
_cell.angle_alpha   90.00
_cell.angle_beta   90.00
_cell.angle_gamma   90.00
#
_symmetry.space_group_name_H-M   'P 1'
#
loop_
_entity.id
_entity.type
_entity.pdbx_description
1 polymer ?
#
loop_
_entity_poly.entity_id
_entity_poly.type
_entity_poly.pdbx_seq_one_letter_code
_entity_poly.pdbx_strand_id
1 'polypeptide(L)'
;MVAVLVLGLSFLFGQAYRSTRVIMGNPEPAHDLPAYAELLVPVHAERAGQLPRPENAAKWSVDGIKLPEGHLIISPAGRSLAWVSNAAVVDIQSLWLRLAARFDRTGLWPLASRGLSGDLRRPWSDAEDLRHLVEPADVDAVDAKSFLVKEVSSANAAAVDVPVVPITLEQRTQPPQRALPVTADHLEQGSLLILVPTARPADALNALGWTHGVNYDLSEAALAAVLRSWEDRFGAVLTSVDFDAIDVEVTRPPGADLSVAVGYEHYGFCPDNIDQGAGTLSAYARQISGARTWKFWWD
;
A
#
# COMPACT_ATOMS: atom_id res chain seq x y z
N MET A 1 50.69 -26.04 5.75
CA MET A 1 49.38 -26.38 5.19
C MET A 1 48.38 -26.29 6.33
N VAL A 2 47.76 -25.09 6.53
CA VAL A 2 46.85 -24.79 7.59
C VAL A 2 45.50 -24.55 6.93
N ALA A 3 44.53 -25.42 7.21
CA ALA A 3 43.14 -25.32 6.74
C ALA A 3 42.39 -24.33 7.64
N VAL A 4 41.90 -23.23 7.08
CA VAL A 4 41.00 -22.29 7.75
C VAL A 4 39.58 -22.77 7.51
N LEU A 5 38.94 -23.22 8.54
CA LEU A 5 37.50 -23.56 8.57
C LEU A 5 36.71 -22.28 8.77
N VAL A 6 35.99 -21.85 7.74
CA VAL A 6 35.00 -20.74 7.87
C VAL A 6 33.68 -21.38 8.28
N LEU A 7 33.31 -21.18 9.53
CA LEU A 7 31.98 -21.51 10.05
C LEU A 7 31.02 -20.36 9.71
N GLY A 8 30.12 -20.61 8.75
CA GLY A 8 28.99 -19.74 8.48
C GLY A 8 27.96 -19.88 9.59
N LEU A 9 27.72 -18.81 10.36
CA LEU A 9 26.59 -18.70 11.26
C LEU A 9 25.36 -18.26 10.43
N SER A 10 24.48 -19.23 10.16
CA SER A 10 23.13 -18.93 9.69
C SER A 10 22.29 -18.48 10.90
N PHE A 11 21.93 -17.22 10.95
CA PHE A 11 20.96 -16.70 11.90
C PHE A 11 19.56 -17.08 11.43
N LEU A 12 18.99 -18.11 12.05
CA LEU A 12 17.57 -18.45 11.97
C LEU A 12 16.81 -17.50 12.91
N PHE A 13 16.20 -16.45 12.38
CA PHE A 13 15.16 -15.71 13.09
C PHE A 13 13.81 -16.37 12.84
N GLY A 14 13.53 -17.43 13.60
CA GLY A 14 12.19 -17.95 13.77
C GLY A 14 11.43 -17.04 14.77
N GLN A 15 10.56 -16.17 14.31
CA GLN A 15 9.61 -15.51 15.19
C GLN A 15 8.54 -16.51 15.62
N ALA A 16 8.66 -16.98 16.86
CA ALA A 16 7.61 -17.73 17.53
C ALA A 16 6.44 -16.77 17.85
N TYR A 17 5.33 -16.91 17.15
CA TYR A 17 4.05 -16.31 17.51
C TYR A 17 3.62 -16.91 18.87
N ARG A 18 3.79 -16.16 19.95
CA ARG A 18 3.15 -16.46 21.23
C ARG A 18 1.70 -16.03 21.15
N SER A 19 0.80 -16.99 21.00
CA SER A 19 -0.64 -16.80 21.23
C SER A 19 -0.88 -16.35 22.67
N THR A 20 -1.10 -15.08 22.86
CA THR A 20 -1.64 -14.56 24.12
C THR A 20 -3.15 -14.81 24.08
N ARG A 21 -3.62 -15.72 24.95
CA ARG A 21 -5.05 -15.95 25.20
C ARG A 21 -5.64 -14.67 25.75
N VAL A 22 -6.36 -13.93 24.90
CA VAL A 22 -7.21 -12.81 25.32
C VAL A 22 -8.45 -13.41 25.98
N ILE A 23 -8.65 -13.09 27.25
CA ILE A 23 -9.87 -13.39 28.01
C ILE A 23 -11.03 -12.70 27.28
N MET A 24 -12.01 -13.48 26.83
CA MET A 24 -13.24 -12.99 26.21
C MET A 24 -14.00 -12.15 27.22
N GLY A 25 -13.86 -10.84 27.16
CA GLY A 25 -14.89 -9.92 27.64
C GLY A 25 -16.13 -10.06 26.74
N ASN A 26 -17.32 -9.93 27.31
CA ASN A 26 -18.56 -9.93 26.55
C ASN A 26 -18.43 -9.04 25.32
N PRO A 27 -18.91 -9.47 24.14
CA PRO A 27 -18.92 -8.58 22.97
C PRO A 27 -19.78 -7.38 23.31
N GLU A 28 -19.18 -6.20 23.32
CA GLU A 28 -19.95 -4.97 23.25
C GLU A 28 -20.83 -5.04 22.00
N PRO A 29 -22.10 -4.49 22.07
CA PRO A 29 -22.98 -4.49 20.92
C PRO A 29 -22.24 -3.86 19.75
N ALA A 30 -22.27 -4.54 18.60
CA ALA A 30 -21.73 -4.03 17.35
C ALA A 30 -22.25 -2.60 17.18
N HIS A 31 -21.39 -1.62 17.33
CA HIS A 31 -21.71 -0.25 16.94
C HIS A 31 -22.07 -0.34 15.47
N ASP A 32 -23.28 0.07 15.12
CA ASP A 32 -23.69 0.28 13.73
C ASP A 32 -22.57 1.05 13.03
N LEU A 33 -21.82 0.35 12.20
CA LEU A 33 -20.84 0.99 11.35
C LEU A 33 -21.64 1.96 10.49
N PRO A 34 -21.41 3.26 10.63
CA PRO A 34 -22.18 4.21 9.86
C PRO A 34 -21.94 3.97 8.37
N ALA A 35 -22.81 4.48 7.53
CA ALA A 35 -22.99 4.29 6.08
C ALA A 35 -21.74 4.42 5.16
N TYR A 36 -20.52 4.34 5.69
CA TYR A 36 -19.26 4.27 4.91
C TYR A 36 -18.95 2.84 4.41
N ALA A 37 -19.69 1.83 4.86
CA ALA A 37 -19.55 0.44 4.39
C ALA A 37 -19.82 0.27 2.88
N GLU A 38 -20.12 1.36 2.16
CA GLU A 38 -20.43 1.36 0.74
C GLU A 38 -19.37 2.06 -0.13
N LEU A 39 -18.15 2.30 0.38
CA LEU A 39 -17.12 2.85 -0.47
C LEU A 39 -16.77 1.85 -1.57
N LEU A 40 -17.24 2.14 -2.77
CA LEU A 40 -16.95 1.38 -3.98
C LEU A 40 -15.88 2.10 -4.77
N VAL A 41 -14.84 1.39 -5.17
CA VAL A 41 -13.78 1.92 -6.02
C VAL A 41 -14.04 1.57 -7.50
N PRO A 42 -13.52 2.36 -8.46
CA PRO A 42 -12.66 3.52 -8.27
C PRO A 42 -13.39 4.76 -7.70
N VAL A 43 -12.74 5.47 -6.77
CA VAL A 43 -13.19 6.76 -6.26
C VAL A 43 -12.15 7.80 -6.66
N HIS A 44 -12.56 8.80 -7.42
CA HIS A 44 -11.66 9.86 -7.86
C HIS A 44 -12.17 11.20 -7.36
N ALA A 45 -11.26 12.09 -7.01
CA ALA A 45 -11.56 13.50 -6.78
C ALA A 45 -11.34 14.29 -8.09
N GLU A 46 -12.02 15.42 -8.23
CA GLU A 46 -11.83 16.31 -9.39
C GLU A 46 -10.39 16.83 -9.45
N ARG A 47 -9.77 17.03 -8.28
CA ARG A 47 -8.39 17.52 -8.14
C ARG A 47 -7.78 17.06 -6.81
N ALA A 48 -6.46 17.12 -6.72
CA ALA A 48 -5.76 16.95 -5.47
C ALA A 48 -6.20 17.98 -4.42
N GLY A 49 -6.29 17.55 -3.17
CA GLY A 49 -6.70 18.38 -2.04
C GLY A 49 -5.65 19.40 -1.63
N GLN A 50 -6.01 20.22 -0.66
CA GLN A 50 -5.10 21.22 -0.10
C GLN A 50 -4.74 20.82 1.35
N LEU A 51 -3.45 20.82 1.62
CA LEU A 51 -2.92 20.66 2.98
C LEU A 51 -3.11 21.94 3.78
N PRO A 52 -3.17 21.87 5.12
CA PRO A 52 -3.25 23.07 5.94
C PRO A 52 -1.95 23.86 5.85
N ARG A 53 -1.98 25.13 6.27
CA ARG A 53 -0.74 25.86 6.51
C ARG A 53 -0.01 25.27 7.73
N PRO A 54 1.33 25.37 7.81
CA PRO A 54 2.10 24.77 8.90
C PRO A 54 1.58 25.15 10.30
N GLU A 55 1.19 26.40 10.50
CA GLU A 55 0.66 26.90 11.76
C GLU A 55 -0.66 26.28 12.20
N ASN A 56 -1.40 25.67 11.27
CA ASN A 56 -2.70 25.04 11.49
C ASN A 56 -2.63 23.51 11.47
N ALA A 57 -1.49 22.93 11.15
CA ALA A 57 -1.34 21.49 10.95
C ALA A 57 -1.62 20.67 12.22
N ALA A 58 -1.26 21.21 13.39
CA ALA A 58 -1.43 20.52 14.68
C ALA A 58 -2.91 20.34 15.09
N LYS A 59 -3.82 21.20 14.60
CA LYS A 59 -5.25 21.19 14.96
C LYS A 59 -6.10 21.35 13.71
N TRP A 60 -6.04 20.35 12.86
CA TRP A 60 -6.72 20.38 11.58
C TRP A 60 -8.01 19.56 11.57
N SER A 61 -8.93 19.92 10.69
CA SER A 61 -10.13 19.15 10.38
C SER A 61 -10.35 19.10 8.88
N VAL A 62 -10.81 17.97 8.39
CA VAL A 62 -11.11 17.73 6.98
C VAL A 62 -12.59 17.47 6.83
N ASP A 63 -13.30 18.32 6.10
CA ASP A 63 -14.75 18.19 5.86
C ASP A 63 -15.55 17.86 7.13
N GLY A 64 -15.28 18.59 8.22
CA GLY A 64 -15.92 18.42 9.51
C GLY A 64 -15.41 17.25 10.37
N ILE A 65 -14.51 16.42 9.86
CA ILE A 65 -13.85 15.38 10.63
C ILE A 65 -12.66 15.98 11.38
N LYS A 66 -12.71 15.96 12.72
CA LYS A 66 -11.56 16.36 13.54
C LYS A 66 -10.47 15.29 13.41
N LEU A 67 -9.27 15.74 13.13
CA LEU A 67 -8.07 14.89 13.12
C LEU A 67 -7.38 14.89 14.48
N PRO A 68 -6.57 13.86 14.81
CA PRO A 68 -5.64 13.92 15.93
C PRO A 68 -4.62 15.05 15.72
N GLU A 69 -3.78 15.33 16.71
CA GLU A 69 -2.65 16.25 16.51
C GLU A 69 -1.69 15.68 15.46
N GLY A 70 -1.19 16.54 14.58
CA GLY A 70 -0.30 16.13 13.50
C GLY A 70 0.55 17.27 12.95
N HIS A 71 1.34 16.95 11.97
CA HIS A 71 2.25 17.89 11.30
C HIS A 71 2.31 17.61 9.79
N LEU A 72 2.93 18.52 9.05
CA LEU A 72 3.19 18.34 7.62
C LEU A 72 4.50 17.57 7.41
N ILE A 73 4.48 16.63 6.48
CA ILE A 73 5.68 16.07 5.89
C ILE A 73 6.14 17.04 4.81
N ILE A 74 7.35 17.54 4.98
CA ILE A 74 7.93 18.55 4.06
C ILE A 74 9.15 17.94 3.41
N SER A 75 9.17 17.91 2.07
CA SER A 75 10.34 17.46 1.33
C SER A 75 11.53 18.40 1.56
N PRO A 76 12.76 17.94 1.35
CA PRO A 76 13.95 18.78 1.40
C PRO A 76 13.91 19.98 0.46
N ALA A 77 13.10 19.92 -0.61
CA ALA A 77 12.82 21.04 -1.50
C ALA A 77 11.81 22.07 -0.93
N GLY A 78 11.31 21.85 0.30
CA GLY A 78 10.35 22.73 0.97
C GLY A 78 8.89 22.54 0.56
N ARG A 79 8.56 21.49 -0.20
CA ARG A 79 7.20 21.16 -0.60
C ARG A 79 6.49 20.36 0.50
N SER A 80 5.27 20.74 0.85
CA SER A 80 4.41 19.93 1.71
C SER A 80 3.89 18.73 0.91
N LEU A 81 4.26 17.51 1.32
CA LEU A 81 3.91 16.26 0.65
C LEU A 81 2.60 15.67 1.19
N ALA A 82 2.46 15.65 2.51
CA ALA A 82 1.31 15.08 3.21
C ALA A 82 1.16 15.69 4.60
N TRP A 83 0.08 15.35 5.28
CA TRP A 83 -0.09 15.54 6.71
C TRP A 83 -0.04 14.19 7.40
N VAL A 84 0.60 14.11 8.56
CA VAL A 84 0.71 12.89 9.36
C VAL A 84 0.35 13.14 10.83
N SER A 85 -0.31 12.18 11.48
CA SER A 85 -0.60 12.25 12.92
C SER A 85 0.67 12.09 13.75
N ASN A 86 0.78 12.83 14.86
CA ASN A 86 1.95 12.77 15.75
C ASN A 86 2.05 11.45 16.54
N ALA A 87 0.93 10.76 16.68
CA ALA A 87 0.83 9.50 17.42
C ALA A 87 -0.11 8.53 16.71
N ALA A 88 -0.01 7.27 17.10
CA ALA A 88 -0.90 6.21 16.65
C ALA A 88 -2.38 6.56 16.90
N VAL A 89 -3.23 6.24 15.94
CA VAL A 89 -4.67 6.46 16.01
C VAL A 89 -5.34 5.25 16.63
N VAL A 90 -6.14 5.45 17.66
CA VAL A 90 -6.80 4.36 18.42
C VAL A 90 -7.79 3.58 17.56
N ASP A 91 -8.59 4.28 16.74
CA ASP A 91 -9.56 3.66 15.83
C ASP A 91 -9.24 4.09 14.40
N ILE A 92 -8.10 3.58 13.91
CA ILE A 92 -7.60 3.92 12.58
C ILE A 92 -8.57 3.49 11.48
N GLN A 93 -9.21 2.33 11.59
CA GLN A 93 -10.13 1.81 10.60
C GLN A 93 -11.33 2.75 10.40
N SER A 94 -12.01 3.10 11.47
CA SER A 94 -13.20 3.98 11.41
C SER A 94 -12.84 5.38 10.89
N LEU A 95 -11.70 5.93 11.35
CA LEU A 95 -11.25 7.25 10.89
C LEU A 95 -10.86 7.21 9.41
N TRP A 96 -10.14 6.17 8.98
CA TRP A 96 -9.75 5.96 7.60
C TRP A 96 -10.99 5.90 6.67
N LEU A 97 -11.97 5.05 7.01
CA LEU A 97 -13.20 4.89 6.23
C LEU A 97 -13.99 6.20 6.11
N ARG A 98 -14.09 6.95 7.21
CA ARG A 98 -14.79 8.27 7.23
C ARG A 98 -14.11 9.28 6.32
N LEU A 99 -12.77 9.28 6.25
CA LEU A 99 -11.99 10.17 5.40
C LEU A 99 -12.05 9.71 3.93
N ALA A 100 -11.88 8.42 3.67
CA ALA A 100 -11.98 7.85 2.34
C ALA A 100 -13.35 8.10 1.70
N ALA A 101 -14.44 8.01 2.48
CA ALA A 101 -15.79 8.34 2.02
C ALA A 101 -16.02 9.82 1.66
N ARG A 102 -15.05 10.69 1.91
CA ARG A 102 -15.08 12.13 1.56
C ARG A 102 -14.02 12.52 0.54
N PHE A 103 -13.30 11.54 0.04
CA PHE A 103 -12.17 11.78 -0.86
C PHE A 103 -12.57 12.51 -2.13
N ASP A 104 -13.71 12.16 -2.72
CA ASP A 104 -14.27 12.80 -3.93
C ASP A 104 -14.36 14.34 -3.81
N ARG A 105 -14.65 14.83 -2.60
CA ARG A 105 -14.79 16.26 -2.29
C ARG A 105 -13.53 16.89 -1.77
N THR A 106 -12.71 16.11 -1.04
CA THR A 106 -11.54 16.65 -0.33
C THR A 106 -10.25 16.56 -1.13
N GLY A 107 -10.14 15.55 -2.00
CA GLY A 107 -8.90 15.24 -2.72
C GLY A 107 -7.75 14.85 -1.78
N LEU A 108 -8.06 14.40 -0.56
CA LEU A 108 -7.10 13.98 0.47
C LEU A 108 -7.30 12.49 0.73
N TRP A 109 -6.38 11.66 0.23
CA TRP A 109 -6.47 10.22 0.40
C TRP A 109 -5.85 9.79 1.73
N PRO A 110 -6.59 9.04 2.60
CA PRO A 110 -6.06 8.54 3.85
C PRO A 110 -5.23 7.29 3.63
N LEU A 111 -4.09 7.21 4.33
CA LEU A 111 -3.25 6.01 4.43
C LEU A 111 -2.94 5.74 5.91
N ALA A 112 -2.83 4.47 6.26
CA ALA A 112 -2.28 4.06 7.54
C ALA A 112 -0.78 3.83 7.42
N SER A 113 -0.01 3.96 8.52
CA SER A 113 1.40 3.61 8.55
C SER A 113 1.86 3.11 9.91
N ARG A 114 2.72 2.08 9.89
CA ARG A 114 3.43 1.56 11.07
C ARG A 114 4.91 1.93 11.07
N GLY A 115 5.33 2.71 10.07
CA GLY A 115 6.71 3.16 9.97
C GLY A 115 7.68 2.04 9.58
N LEU A 116 8.78 1.91 10.29
CA LEU A 116 9.77 0.86 10.09
C LEU A 116 10.03 0.12 11.40
N SER A 117 9.81 -1.20 11.42
CA SER A 117 10.11 -2.06 12.57
C SER A 117 9.56 -1.54 13.91
N GLY A 118 8.40 -0.84 13.87
CA GLY A 118 7.75 -0.26 15.05
C GLY A 118 8.18 1.17 15.39
N ASP A 119 9.16 1.75 14.69
CA ASP A 119 9.40 3.21 14.77
C ASP A 119 8.44 3.93 13.81
N LEU A 120 7.34 4.40 14.37
CA LEU A 120 6.29 5.09 13.62
C LEU A 120 6.75 6.38 12.95
N ARG A 121 7.88 6.97 13.40
CA ARG A 121 8.37 8.23 12.85
C ARG A 121 9.02 8.07 11.49
N ARG A 122 9.53 6.88 11.16
CA ARG A 122 10.22 6.62 9.89
C ARG A 122 9.23 6.20 8.80
N PRO A 123 9.30 6.77 7.59
CA PRO A 123 10.19 7.85 7.15
C PRO A 123 9.62 9.27 7.38
N TRP A 124 8.55 9.42 8.12
CA TRP A 124 7.68 10.59 8.10
C TRP A 124 8.25 11.83 8.80
N SER A 125 9.04 11.65 9.87
CA SER A 125 9.54 12.80 10.66
C SER A 125 10.47 13.71 9.87
N ASP A 126 11.35 13.13 9.07
CA ASP A 126 12.43 13.82 8.37
C ASP A 126 12.33 13.70 6.85
N ALA A 127 11.18 13.21 6.35
CA ALA A 127 10.99 12.86 4.94
C ALA A 127 12.11 11.92 4.41
N GLU A 128 12.57 11.00 5.28
CA GLU A 128 13.61 10.02 5.00
C GLU A 128 13.18 9.17 3.79
N ASP A 129 14.06 9.04 2.80
CA ASP A 129 13.81 8.29 1.57
C ASP A 129 12.56 8.72 0.77
N LEU A 130 11.99 9.88 1.08
CA LEU A 130 11.01 10.51 0.20
C LEU A 130 11.78 11.38 -0.81
N ARG A 131 11.64 11.08 -2.09
CA ARG A 131 12.43 11.76 -3.13
C ARG A 131 12.22 13.26 -3.12
N HIS A 132 13.28 13.96 -3.48
CA HIS A 132 13.32 15.42 -3.61
C HIS A 132 12.52 15.92 -4.81
N LEU A 133 11.28 15.49 -4.94
CA LEU A 133 10.46 15.91 -6.07
C LEU A 133 10.05 17.39 -5.90
N VAL A 134 10.40 18.19 -6.86
CA VAL A 134 9.82 19.53 -6.99
C VAL A 134 8.35 19.37 -7.36
N GLU A 135 8.06 18.47 -8.30
CA GLU A 135 6.70 18.07 -8.70
C GLU A 135 6.63 16.54 -8.84
N PRO A 136 5.46 15.90 -8.61
CA PRO A 136 5.27 14.49 -8.92
C PRO A 136 5.53 14.22 -10.40
N ALA A 137 6.07 13.06 -10.73
CA ALA A 137 6.23 12.65 -12.11
C ALA A 137 4.87 12.46 -12.79
N ASP A 138 4.83 12.63 -14.11
CA ASP A 138 3.63 12.39 -14.91
C ASP A 138 3.36 10.90 -15.04
N VAL A 139 2.37 10.41 -14.29
CA VAL A 139 1.95 9.01 -14.31
C VAL A 139 1.34 8.60 -15.66
N ASP A 140 0.70 9.54 -16.37
CA ASP A 140 0.10 9.26 -17.69
C ASP A 140 1.14 9.01 -18.78
N ALA A 141 2.37 9.45 -18.57
CA ALA A 141 3.50 9.18 -19.47
C ALA A 141 4.10 7.78 -19.29
N VAL A 142 3.69 7.03 -18.26
CA VAL A 142 4.26 5.72 -17.93
C VAL A 142 3.47 4.58 -18.56
N ASP A 143 4.13 3.73 -19.34
CA ASP A 143 3.59 2.45 -19.78
C ASP A 143 3.80 1.37 -18.69
N ALA A 144 2.77 1.16 -17.87
CA ALA A 144 2.78 0.17 -16.78
C ALA A 144 3.08 -1.26 -17.28
N LYS A 145 2.60 -1.62 -18.49
CA LYS A 145 2.87 -2.94 -19.07
C LYS A 145 4.34 -3.11 -19.41
N SER A 146 4.94 -2.16 -20.11
CA SER A 146 6.37 -2.21 -20.45
C SER A 146 7.24 -2.21 -19.22
N PHE A 147 6.87 -1.45 -18.18
CA PHE A 147 7.54 -1.49 -16.89
C PHE A 147 7.52 -2.92 -16.29
N LEU A 148 6.34 -3.51 -16.10
CA LEU A 148 6.22 -4.85 -15.50
C LEU A 148 6.93 -5.94 -16.31
N VAL A 149 6.84 -5.88 -17.65
CA VAL A 149 7.53 -6.84 -18.53
C VAL A 149 9.04 -6.75 -18.36
N LYS A 150 9.58 -5.53 -18.26
CA LYS A 150 11.01 -5.31 -18.02
C LYS A 150 11.43 -5.90 -16.67
N GLU A 151 10.71 -5.59 -15.59
CA GLU A 151 11.07 -6.06 -14.25
C GLU A 151 10.96 -7.59 -14.13
N VAL A 152 9.89 -8.21 -14.67
CA VAL A 152 9.76 -9.69 -14.70
C VAL A 152 10.88 -10.35 -15.52
N SER A 153 11.43 -9.68 -16.54
CA SER A 153 12.53 -10.26 -17.32
C SER A 153 13.82 -10.49 -16.50
N SER A 154 13.95 -9.81 -15.37
CA SER A 154 15.04 -9.96 -14.39
C SER A 154 14.70 -10.94 -13.26
N ALA A 155 13.51 -11.54 -13.28
CA ALA A 155 13.03 -12.44 -12.24
C ALA A 155 13.91 -13.69 -12.10
N ASN A 156 13.93 -14.24 -10.87
CA ASN A 156 14.62 -15.48 -10.59
C ASN A 156 13.95 -16.66 -11.32
N ALA A 157 14.62 -17.25 -12.30
CA ALA A 157 14.07 -18.34 -13.10
C ALA A 157 13.65 -19.56 -12.25
N ALA A 158 14.26 -19.77 -11.07
CA ALA A 158 13.92 -20.87 -10.17
C ALA A 158 12.57 -20.64 -9.44
N ALA A 159 12.13 -19.40 -9.31
CA ALA A 159 10.85 -19.05 -8.70
C ALA A 159 9.68 -19.19 -9.69
N VAL A 160 9.94 -19.25 -11.00
CA VAL A 160 8.94 -19.38 -12.06
C VAL A 160 8.67 -20.86 -12.36
N ASP A 161 7.77 -21.45 -11.61
CA ASP A 161 7.40 -22.87 -11.67
C ASP A 161 6.10 -23.13 -12.46
N VAL A 162 5.60 -22.14 -13.19
CA VAL A 162 4.39 -22.20 -14.03
C VAL A 162 4.70 -21.72 -15.45
N PRO A 163 3.89 -22.10 -16.46
CA PRO A 163 4.05 -21.58 -17.80
C PRO A 163 3.99 -20.05 -17.83
N VAL A 164 4.87 -19.42 -18.62
CA VAL A 164 4.91 -17.97 -18.76
C VAL A 164 3.59 -17.47 -19.34
N VAL A 165 2.95 -16.56 -18.64
CA VAL A 165 1.73 -15.88 -19.08
C VAL A 165 2.10 -14.44 -19.46
N PRO A 166 1.75 -13.99 -20.68
CA PRO A 166 2.02 -12.61 -21.08
C PRO A 166 1.30 -11.60 -20.19
N ILE A 167 2.00 -10.57 -19.75
CA ILE A 167 1.41 -9.43 -19.05
C ILE A 167 0.71 -8.56 -20.10
N THR A 168 -0.63 -8.48 -20.05
CA THR A 168 -1.43 -7.69 -21.00
C THR A 168 -2.12 -6.52 -20.35
N LEU A 169 -2.32 -6.54 -19.03
CA LEU A 169 -3.12 -5.60 -18.24
C LEU A 169 -4.58 -5.47 -18.70
N GLU A 170 -5.09 -6.49 -19.39
CA GLU A 170 -6.46 -6.52 -19.92
C GLU A 170 -7.35 -7.51 -19.17
N GLN A 171 -6.74 -8.44 -18.42
CA GLN A 171 -7.48 -9.48 -17.72
C GLN A 171 -8.38 -8.87 -16.64
N ARG A 172 -9.63 -9.34 -16.64
CA ARG A 172 -10.63 -9.00 -15.62
C ARG A 172 -11.30 -10.28 -15.14
N THR A 173 -11.82 -10.25 -13.93
CA THR A 173 -12.65 -11.36 -13.44
C THR A 173 -13.85 -11.60 -14.34
N GLN A 174 -14.10 -12.83 -14.73
CA GLN A 174 -15.23 -13.25 -15.56
C GLN A 174 -16.10 -14.27 -14.79
N PRO A 175 -17.42 -14.09 -14.69
CA PRO A 175 -18.19 -12.88 -15.00
C PRO A 175 -17.81 -11.71 -14.07
N PRO A 176 -18.13 -10.46 -14.44
CA PRO A 176 -17.79 -9.32 -13.62
C PRO A 176 -18.45 -9.47 -12.23
N GLN A 177 -17.63 -9.67 -11.23
CA GLN A 177 -18.10 -9.79 -9.85
C GLN A 177 -18.64 -8.44 -9.38
N ARG A 178 -19.72 -8.49 -8.58
CA ARG A 178 -20.15 -7.28 -7.85
C ARG A 178 -18.99 -6.86 -6.96
N ALA A 179 -18.59 -5.58 -7.05
CA ALA A 179 -17.58 -5.03 -6.18
C ALA A 179 -18.02 -5.17 -4.70
N LEU A 180 -17.11 -5.61 -3.87
CA LEU A 180 -17.28 -5.63 -2.43
C LEU A 180 -16.94 -4.24 -1.86
N PRO A 181 -17.55 -3.81 -0.76
CA PRO A 181 -17.17 -2.56 -0.13
C PRO A 181 -15.75 -2.64 0.43
N VAL A 182 -15.06 -1.52 0.47
CA VAL A 182 -13.79 -1.39 1.20
C VAL A 182 -14.10 -1.42 2.69
N THR A 183 -13.39 -2.27 3.43
CA THR A 183 -13.61 -2.46 4.87
C THR A 183 -12.47 -1.92 5.72
N ALA A 184 -11.28 -1.83 5.16
CA ALA A 184 -10.06 -1.45 5.88
C ALA A 184 -9.82 -2.28 7.16
N ASP A 185 -10.37 -3.51 7.21
CA ASP A 185 -10.32 -4.38 8.39
C ASP A 185 -8.93 -4.97 8.64
N HIS A 186 -8.07 -4.95 7.63
CA HIS A 186 -6.66 -5.35 7.73
C HIS A 186 -5.77 -4.28 8.34
N LEU A 187 -6.26 -3.03 8.52
CA LEU A 187 -5.46 -1.97 9.13
C LEU A 187 -5.18 -2.27 10.59
N GLU A 188 -3.91 -2.26 10.93
CA GLU A 188 -3.49 -2.61 12.29
C GLU A 188 -3.67 -1.43 13.25
N GLN A 189 -4.21 -1.73 14.44
CA GLN A 189 -4.27 -0.76 15.53
C GLN A 189 -2.85 -0.30 15.88
N GLY A 190 -2.72 0.95 16.24
CA GLY A 190 -1.40 1.53 16.52
C GLY A 190 -0.71 2.14 15.30
N SER A 191 -1.40 2.24 14.17
CA SER A 191 -0.90 2.94 12.97
C SER A 191 -1.07 4.46 13.09
N LEU A 192 -0.16 5.20 12.44
CA LEU A 192 -0.36 6.62 12.14
C LEU A 192 -1.41 6.78 11.04
N LEU A 193 -2.04 7.95 11.00
CA LEU A 193 -2.84 8.40 9.85
C LEU A 193 -2.00 9.38 9.02
N ILE A 194 -1.98 9.15 7.71
CA ILE A 194 -1.38 10.05 6.73
C ILE A 194 -2.49 10.53 5.78
N LEU A 195 -2.49 11.80 5.41
CA LEU A 195 -3.38 12.37 4.39
C LEU A 195 -2.56 12.91 3.24
N VAL A 196 -2.77 12.32 2.06
CA VAL A 196 -2.02 12.63 0.84
C VAL A 196 -2.90 13.41 -0.12
N PRO A 197 -2.49 14.61 -0.56
CA PRO A 197 -3.20 15.35 -1.61
C PRO A 197 -3.01 14.65 -2.96
N THR A 198 -4.08 14.08 -3.49
CA THR A 198 -4.09 13.43 -4.79
C THR A 198 -5.49 13.45 -5.40
N ALA A 199 -5.60 13.33 -6.72
CA ALA A 199 -6.89 13.19 -7.40
C ALA A 199 -7.33 11.71 -7.51
N ARG A 200 -6.39 10.77 -7.36
CA ARG A 200 -6.64 9.33 -7.50
C ARG A 200 -5.86 8.56 -6.41
N PRO A 201 -6.49 7.62 -5.69
CA PRO A 201 -5.82 6.84 -4.62
C PRO A 201 -4.53 6.15 -5.09
N ALA A 202 -4.53 5.58 -6.30
CA ALA A 202 -3.38 4.93 -6.89
C ALA A 202 -2.14 5.85 -7.05
N ASP A 203 -2.35 7.17 -7.12
CA ASP A 203 -1.25 8.14 -7.30
C ASP A 203 -0.60 8.57 -5.99
N ALA A 204 -1.08 8.10 -4.86
CA ALA A 204 -0.61 8.57 -3.56
C ALA A 204 0.88 8.33 -3.33
N LEU A 205 1.43 7.20 -3.81
CA LEU A 205 2.88 6.92 -3.71
C LEU A 205 3.71 7.94 -4.49
N ASN A 206 3.27 8.27 -5.72
CA ASN A 206 3.91 9.30 -6.55
C ASN A 206 3.80 10.70 -5.94
N ALA A 207 2.64 11.03 -5.35
CA ALA A 207 2.44 12.32 -4.68
C ALA A 207 3.32 12.48 -3.43
N LEU A 208 3.57 11.39 -2.70
CA LEU A 208 4.49 11.33 -1.56
C LEU A 208 5.96 11.36 -1.98
N GLY A 209 6.30 10.93 -3.20
CA GLY A 209 7.68 10.64 -3.58
C GLY A 209 8.25 9.43 -2.84
N TRP A 210 7.40 8.44 -2.54
CA TRP A 210 7.78 7.26 -1.78
C TRP A 210 8.65 6.31 -2.62
N THR A 211 9.80 5.87 -2.09
CA THR A 211 10.85 5.17 -2.83
C THR A 211 10.99 3.69 -2.49
N HIS A 212 10.05 3.10 -1.72
CA HIS A 212 10.01 1.66 -1.39
C HIS A 212 11.30 1.08 -0.78
N GLY A 213 11.99 1.83 0.08
CA GLY A 213 13.25 1.37 0.67
C GLY A 213 14.46 1.56 -0.27
N VAL A 214 15.60 1.02 0.12
CA VAL A 214 16.91 1.39 -0.45
C VAL A 214 17.45 0.46 -1.53
N ASN A 215 16.87 -0.75 -1.70
CA ASN A 215 17.46 -1.78 -2.55
C ASN A 215 16.94 -1.79 -4.00
N TYR A 216 15.90 -1.03 -4.30
CA TYR A 216 15.28 -0.97 -5.61
C TYR A 216 15.27 0.45 -6.16
N ASP A 217 15.50 0.62 -7.46
CA ASP A 217 15.42 1.90 -8.16
C ASP A 217 14.16 1.93 -9.07
N LEU A 218 13.01 1.68 -8.45
CA LEU A 218 11.73 1.73 -9.15
C LEU A 218 11.18 3.18 -9.13
N SER A 219 10.53 3.57 -10.21
CA SER A 219 9.89 4.88 -10.29
C SER A 219 8.56 4.89 -9.56
N GLU A 220 8.32 5.88 -8.69
CA GLU A 220 7.04 6.10 -8.01
C GLU A 220 5.89 6.24 -9.01
N ALA A 221 6.14 6.89 -10.15
CA ALA A 221 5.16 7.01 -11.22
C ALA A 221 4.86 5.65 -11.87
N ALA A 222 5.85 4.76 -12.01
CA ALA A 222 5.64 3.42 -12.52
C ALA A 222 4.81 2.57 -11.56
N LEU A 223 5.10 2.64 -10.26
CA LEU A 223 4.28 2.00 -9.23
C LEU A 223 2.84 2.53 -9.26
N ALA A 224 2.66 3.85 -9.35
CA ALA A 224 1.33 4.46 -9.46
C ALA A 224 0.60 4.01 -10.73
N ALA A 225 1.27 3.92 -11.88
CA ALA A 225 0.67 3.45 -13.12
C ALA A 225 0.17 2.00 -13.04
N VAL A 226 0.92 1.12 -12.37
CA VAL A 226 0.49 -0.26 -12.09
C VAL A 226 -0.71 -0.28 -11.14
N LEU A 227 -0.66 0.48 -10.05
CA LEU A 227 -1.77 0.60 -9.10
C LEU A 227 -3.04 1.14 -9.77
N ARG A 228 -2.94 2.12 -10.69
CA ARG A 228 -4.08 2.58 -11.51
C ARG A 228 -4.70 1.44 -12.32
N SER A 229 -3.86 0.61 -12.95
CA SER A 229 -4.36 -0.56 -13.69
C SER A 229 -5.10 -1.54 -12.80
N TRP A 230 -4.59 -1.82 -11.60
CA TRP A 230 -5.25 -2.70 -10.63
C TRP A 230 -6.53 -2.07 -10.05
N GLU A 231 -6.53 -0.76 -9.82
CA GLU A 231 -7.73 -0.04 -9.39
C GLU A 231 -8.85 -0.19 -10.43
N ASP A 232 -8.56 0.03 -11.70
CA ASP A 232 -9.55 -0.07 -12.78
C ASP A 232 -10.06 -1.51 -12.98
N ARG A 233 -9.19 -2.50 -12.91
CA ARG A 233 -9.52 -3.91 -13.19
C ARG A 233 -10.10 -4.64 -11.99
N PHE A 234 -9.52 -4.45 -10.82
CA PHE A 234 -9.83 -5.21 -9.61
C PHE A 234 -10.42 -4.37 -8.49
N GLY A 235 -10.56 -3.07 -8.67
CA GLY A 235 -10.96 -2.15 -7.62
C GLY A 235 -9.98 -2.20 -6.45
N ALA A 236 -8.69 -2.26 -6.77
CA ALA A 236 -7.61 -2.22 -5.82
C ALA A 236 -7.43 -0.79 -5.30
N VAL A 237 -7.30 -0.61 -4.00
CA VAL A 237 -7.16 0.69 -3.37
C VAL A 237 -6.03 0.64 -2.34
N LEU A 238 -5.09 1.58 -2.45
CA LEU A 238 -3.99 1.71 -1.50
C LEU A 238 -4.53 2.12 -0.13
N THR A 239 -4.24 1.36 0.91
CA THR A 239 -4.78 1.57 2.27
C THR A 239 -3.72 1.90 3.30
N SER A 240 -2.50 1.38 3.11
CA SER A 240 -1.37 1.70 3.99
C SER A 240 -0.08 1.89 3.21
N VAL A 241 0.84 2.62 3.83
CA VAL A 241 2.21 2.81 3.36
C VAL A 241 3.14 2.87 4.55
N ASP A 242 4.10 1.96 4.59
CA ASP A 242 5.18 1.91 5.59
C ASP A 242 6.49 2.40 4.96
N PHE A 243 7.61 2.20 5.60
CA PHE A 243 8.92 2.56 5.06
C PHE A 243 9.23 1.77 3.79
N ASP A 244 9.01 0.47 3.82
CA ASP A 244 9.39 -0.53 2.82
C ASP A 244 8.22 -1.41 2.37
N ALA A 245 6.98 -1.08 2.74
CA ALA A 245 5.81 -1.89 2.47
C ALA A 245 4.56 -1.07 2.16
N ILE A 246 3.64 -1.69 1.41
CA ILE A 246 2.30 -1.15 1.18
C ILE A 246 1.26 -2.25 1.29
N ASP A 247 0.05 -1.87 1.71
CA ASP A 247 -1.14 -2.73 1.63
C ASP A 247 -2.17 -2.15 0.67
N VAL A 248 -2.78 -3.05 -0.10
CA VAL A 248 -3.82 -2.72 -1.08
C VAL A 248 -5.05 -3.57 -0.79
N GLU A 249 -6.21 -2.96 -0.59
CA GLU A 249 -7.48 -3.68 -0.50
C GLU A 249 -8.14 -3.82 -1.87
N VAL A 250 -8.68 -5.00 -2.16
CA VAL A 250 -9.19 -5.37 -3.48
C VAL A 250 -10.68 -5.67 -3.40
N THR A 251 -11.49 -4.90 -4.10
CA THR A 251 -12.95 -5.05 -4.08
C THR A 251 -13.49 -6.08 -5.06
N ARG A 252 -12.69 -6.44 -6.06
CA ARG A 252 -12.96 -7.49 -7.06
C ARG A 252 -11.75 -8.41 -7.20
N PRO A 253 -11.45 -9.24 -6.17
CA PRO A 253 -10.25 -10.07 -6.17
C PRO A 253 -10.22 -11.04 -7.37
N PRO A 254 -9.03 -11.35 -7.92
CA PRO A 254 -8.90 -12.30 -9.02
C PRO A 254 -9.29 -13.70 -8.56
N GLY A 255 -10.00 -14.41 -9.41
CA GLY A 255 -10.24 -15.84 -9.23
C GLY A 255 -9.00 -16.68 -9.57
N ALA A 256 -9.10 -18.00 -9.37
CA ALA A 256 -8.01 -18.93 -9.62
C ALA A 256 -7.54 -18.92 -11.10
N ASP A 257 -8.43 -18.60 -12.02
CA ASP A 257 -8.18 -18.48 -13.48
C ASP A 257 -7.24 -17.32 -13.82
N LEU A 258 -7.27 -16.23 -13.04
CA LEU A 258 -6.45 -15.04 -13.26
C LEU A 258 -5.25 -14.93 -12.31
N SER A 259 -5.24 -15.71 -11.22
CA SER A 259 -4.25 -15.52 -10.15
C SER A 259 -2.80 -15.72 -10.62
N VAL A 260 -2.55 -16.58 -11.61
CA VAL A 260 -1.20 -16.74 -12.19
C VAL A 260 -0.79 -15.50 -12.98
N ALA A 261 -1.68 -14.96 -13.83
CA ALA A 261 -1.39 -13.76 -14.61
C ALA A 261 -1.15 -12.54 -13.70
N VAL A 262 -2.01 -12.36 -12.70
CA VAL A 262 -1.85 -11.30 -11.69
C VAL A 262 -0.59 -11.53 -10.85
N GLY A 263 -0.25 -12.80 -10.57
CA GLY A 263 1.00 -13.15 -9.89
C GLY A 263 2.25 -12.70 -10.66
N TYR A 264 2.24 -12.79 -11.99
CA TYR A 264 3.32 -12.23 -12.83
C TYR A 264 3.39 -10.70 -12.74
N GLU A 265 2.24 -10.03 -12.72
CA GLU A 265 2.22 -8.58 -12.53
C GLU A 265 2.78 -8.18 -11.15
N HIS A 266 2.40 -8.92 -10.09
CA HIS A 266 2.93 -8.72 -8.76
C HIS A 266 4.44 -9.01 -8.67
N TYR A 267 4.93 -9.99 -9.44
CA TYR A 267 6.36 -10.31 -9.49
C TYR A 267 7.17 -9.15 -10.09
N GLY A 268 6.68 -8.55 -11.19
CA GLY A 268 7.32 -7.36 -11.76
C GLY A 268 7.18 -6.11 -10.90
N PHE A 269 6.17 -6.06 -10.03
CA PHE A 269 5.93 -4.94 -9.15
C PHE A 269 6.76 -5.04 -7.86
N CYS A 270 6.83 -6.22 -7.26
CA CYS A 270 7.51 -6.49 -5.98
C CYS A 270 8.04 -7.95 -5.98
N PRO A 271 9.26 -8.18 -6.46
CA PRO A 271 9.81 -9.53 -6.57
C PRO A 271 9.98 -10.23 -5.22
N ASP A 272 10.24 -9.50 -4.14
CA ASP A 272 10.48 -10.08 -2.82
C ASP A 272 9.27 -10.86 -2.29
N ASN A 273 8.05 -10.50 -2.66
CA ASN A 273 6.86 -11.28 -2.33
C ASN A 273 6.97 -12.74 -2.79
N ILE A 274 7.67 -13.00 -3.88
CA ILE A 274 7.88 -14.34 -4.43
C ILE A 274 9.24 -14.89 -4.03
N ASP A 275 10.32 -14.18 -4.30
CA ASP A 275 11.68 -14.68 -4.11
C ASP A 275 12.03 -14.94 -2.63
N GLN A 276 11.60 -14.05 -1.75
CA GLN A 276 11.85 -14.15 -0.31
C GLN A 276 10.59 -14.61 0.47
N GLY A 277 9.39 -14.41 -0.11
CA GLY A 277 8.13 -14.73 0.52
C GLY A 277 7.60 -16.11 0.19
N ALA A 278 6.88 -16.25 -0.93
CA ALA A 278 6.17 -17.48 -1.29
C ALA A 278 7.09 -18.58 -1.84
N GLY A 279 8.29 -18.25 -2.28
CA GLY A 279 9.29 -19.14 -2.86
C GLY A 279 9.03 -19.50 -4.32
N THR A 280 7.76 -19.59 -4.74
CA THR A 280 7.41 -19.84 -6.15
C THR A 280 6.18 -19.05 -6.57
N LEU A 281 6.08 -18.80 -7.88
CA LEU A 281 4.95 -18.08 -8.47
C LEU A 281 3.64 -18.84 -8.31
N SER A 282 3.64 -20.17 -8.43
CA SER A 282 2.44 -20.99 -8.21
C SER A 282 1.94 -20.91 -6.76
N ALA A 283 2.85 -20.88 -5.79
CA ALA A 283 2.50 -20.73 -4.38
C ALA A 283 1.90 -19.35 -4.13
N TYR A 284 2.50 -18.31 -4.69
CA TYR A 284 2.01 -16.93 -4.59
C TYR A 284 0.64 -16.75 -5.25
N ALA A 285 0.46 -17.30 -6.47
CA ALA A 285 -0.82 -17.25 -7.16
C ALA A 285 -1.97 -17.86 -6.36
N ARG A 286 -1.71 -18.95 -5.62
CA ARG A 286 -2.70 -19.53 -4.69
C ARG A 286 -3.04 -18.59 -3.53
N GLN A 287 -2.07 -17.86 -3.01
CA GLN A 287 -2.28 -16.90 -1.91
C GLN A 287 -3.17 -15.73 -2.33
N ILE A 288 -2.95 -15.18 -3.54
CA ILE A 288 -3.71 -14.02 -4.02
C ILE A 288 -5.07 -14.38 -4.62
N SER A 289 -5.32 -15.66 -4.91
CA SER A 289 -6.60 -16.11 -5.45
C SER A 289 -7.74 -15.86 -4.47
N GLY A 290 -8.65 -14.95 -4.80
CA GLY A 290 -9.76 -14.53 -3.94
C GLY A 290 -9.35 -13.67 -2.76
N ALA A 291 -8.08 -13.31 -2.62
CA ALA A 291 -7.60 -12.49 -1.52
C ALA A 291 -8.05 -11.04 -1.68
N ARG A 292 -8.64 -10.48 -0.61
CA ARG A 292 -9.10 -9.09 -0.56
C ARG A 292 -8.01 -8.10 -0.18
N THR A 293 -6.87 -8.56 0.32
CA THR A 293 -5.72 -7.71 0.68
C THR A 293 -4.49 -8.25 -0.01
N TRP A 294 -3.80 -7.37 -0.72
CA TRP A 294 -2.49 -7.61 -1.28
C TRP A 294 -1.47 -6.81 -0.48
N LYS A 295 -0.43 -7.50 -0.01
CA LYS A 295 0.68 -6.90 0.73
C LYS A 295 1.93 -6.96 -0.11
N PHE A 296 2.65 -5.86 -0.20
CA PHE A 296 3.91 -5.76 -0.91
C PHE A 296 4.97 -5.23 0.03
N TRP A 297 6.16 -5.80 -0.03
CA TRP A 297 7.28 -5.37 0.79
C TRP A 297 8.59 -5.57 0.03
N TRP A 298 9.51 -4.67 0.23
CA TRP A 298 10.80 -4.65 -0.44
C TRP A 298 11.91 -4.66 0.60
N ASP A 299 12.89 -5.62 0.48
CA ASP A 299 14.02 -5.78 1.41
C ASP A 299 15.26 -5.00 0.95
#